data_deb2e247f2658e20059dc8080b8a99fa
#
_entry.id   deb2e247f2658e20059dc8080b8a99fa
#
_cell.length_a   1.000
_cell.length_b   1.000
_cell.length_c   1.000
_cell.angle_alpha   90.00
_cell.angle_beta   90.00
_cell.angle_gamma   90.00
#
_symmetry.space_group_name_H-M   'P 1'
#
loop_
_entity.id
_entity.type
_entity.pdbx_description
1 polymer ?
#
loop_
_entity_poly.entity_id
_entity_poly.type
_entity_poly.pdbx_seq_one_letter_code
_entity_poly.pdbx_strand_id
1 'polypeptide(L)'
;MHTEKSGKRKMKYEWLDEYCLTHIGATKEYKPEWNATRYMVGGKMFALLGGDRDEKPIMTLKLDPAFGVMLRQQYKDIVPGYYMNKDHWNSLYLNGDVPDDIVKAMVVASYQLIFQSLSKKLQKEIVEREQ
;
A
#
# COMPACT_ATOMS: atom_id res chain seq x y z
N MET A 1 -3.79 33.73 -2.74
CA MET A 1 -3.72 33.31 -2.96
C MET A 1 -3.42 32.72 -3.09
N HIS A 2 -3.13 32.33 -2.97
CA HIS A 2 -2.77 31.63 -3.22
C HIS A 2 -2.47 30.84 -2.85
N THR A 3 -2.09 31.24 -2.05
CA THR A 3 -1.73 30.38 -1.75
C THR A 3 -2.29 29.26 -1.83
N GLU A 4 -2.95 29.26 -1.74
CA GLU A 4 -3.40 28.21 -2.07
C GLU A 4 -2.81 27.34 -2.80
N LYS A 5 -2.06 27.75 -3.10
CA LYS A 5 -1.29 27.00 -3.85
C LYS A 5 -0.84 25.77 -3.24
N SER A 6 -0.49 25.79 -2.03
CA SER A 6 -0.06 24.59 -1.38
C SER A 6 -1.21 23.59 -1.25
N GLY A 7 -2.42 24.06 -1.11
CA GLY A 7 -3.55 23.15 -1.09
C GLY A 7 -3.63 22.31 -2.32
N LYS A 8 -3.25 22.89 -3.45
CA LYS A 8 -3.31 22.16 -4.68
C LYS A 8 -2.26 21.09 -4.76
N ARG A 9 -1.21 21.23 -3.99
CA ARG A 9 -0.15 20.27 -4.04
C ARG A 9 -0.31 19.13 -3.09
N LYS A 10 -1.32 19.18 -2.26
CA LYS A 10 -1.56 18.10 -1.35
C LYS A 10 -1.90 16.85 -2.10
N MET A 11 -1.36 15.73 -1.67
CA MET A 11 -1.70 14.45 -2.25
C MET A 11 -3.10 14.08 -1.81
N LYS A 12 -3.82 13.42 -2.71
CA LYS A 12 -5.18 13.02 -2.45
C LYS A 12 -5.29 12.11 -1.23
N TYR A 13 -4.31 11.24 -1.04
CA TYR A 13 -4.32 10.29 0.08
C TYR A 13 -3.20 10.64 1.04
N GLU A 14 -3.20 11.86 1.56
CA GLU A 14 -2.09 12.29 2.41
C GLU A 14 -2.04 11.52 3.72
N TRP A 15 -3.13 10.88 4.10
CA TRP A 15 -3.19 10.04 5.31
C TRP A 15 -2.60 8.65 5.11
N LEU A 16 -2.24 8.28 3.89
CA LEU A 16 -1.91 6.89 3.52
C LEU A 16 -0.66 6.37 4.21
N ASP A 17 0.40 7.16 4.24
CA ASP A 17 1.64 6.76 4.89
C ASP A 17 1.39 6.41 6.36
N GLU A 18 0.74 7.32 7.05
CA GLU A 18 0.46 7.14 8.46
C GLU A 18 -0.47 5.96 8.69
N TYR A 19 -1.46 5.82 7.82
CA TYR A 19 -2.40 4.72 7.94
C TYR A 19 -1.73 3.36 7.82
N CYS A 20 -0.79 3.22 6.89
CA CYS A 20 -0.02 1.98 6.78
C CYS A 20 0.70 1.67 8.08
N LEU A 21 1.20 2.70 8.75
CA LEU A 21 2.00 2.52 9.95
C LEU A 21 1.17 2.32 11.21
N THR A 22 -0.15 2.48 11.16
CA THR A 22 -1.00 2.20 12.32
C THR A 22 -1.19 0.71 12.57
N HIS A 23 -0.86 -0.13 11.59
CA HIS A 23 -1.04 -1.57 11.74
C HIS A 23 0.04 -2.16 12.63
N ILE A 24 -0.35 -3.14 13.45
CA ILE A 24 0.55 -3.71 14.45
C ILE A 24 1.84 -4.22 13.81
N GLY A 25 2.98 -3.74 14.34
CA GLY A 25 4.28 -4.19 13.87
C GLY A 25 4.73 -3.61 12.55
N ALA A 26 3.96 -2.69 11.96
CA ALA A 26 4.32 -2.11 10.67
C ALA A 26 5.49 -1.14 10.81
N THR A 27 6.41 -1.24 9.87
CA THR A 27 7.55 -0.33 9.77
C THR A 27 7.69 0.09 8.32
N LYS A 28 8.50 1.10 8.04
CA LYS A 28 8.79 1.47 6.67
C LYS A 28 10.28 1.66 6.48
N GLU A 29 10.69 1.49 5.24
CA GLU A 29 12.10 1.62 4.86
C GLU A 29 12.17 2.18 3.45
N TYR A 30 12.94 3.25 3.29
CA TYR A 30 13.18 3.79 1.95
C TYR A 30 14.29 3.00 1.28
N LYS A 31 14.08 2.59 0.03
CA LYS A 31 15.06 1.85 -0.75
C LYS A 31 15.57 2.76 -1.88
N PRO A 32 16.74 3.37 -1.70
CA PRO A 32 17.25 4.31 -2.71
C PRO A 32 17.39 3.69 -4.10
N GLU A 33 17.79 2.41 -4.16
CA GLU A 33 17.99 1.75 -5.45
C GLU A 33 16.69 1.57 -6.22
N TRP A 34 15.54 1.64 -5.53
CA TRP A 34 14.24 1.55 -6.18
C TRP A 34 13.55 2.90 -6.23
N ASN A 35 14.09 3.90 -5.53
CA ASN A 35 13.42 5.17 -5.32
C ASN A 35 11.99 4.93 -4.82
N ALA A 36 11.86 4.08 -3.82
CA ALA A 36 10.56 3.66 -3.31
C ALA A 36 10.65 3.38 -1.83
N THR A 37 9.51 3.50 -1.15
CA THR A 37 9.38 3.20 0.27
C THR A 37 8.56 1.94 0.42
N ARG A 38 9.07 0.98 1.17
CA ARG A 38 8.32 -0.25 1.42
C ARG A 38 7.85 -0.29 2.85
N TYR A 39 6.65 -0.82 3.02
CA TYR A 39 6.04 -0.99 4.33
C TYR A 39 6.07 -2.45 4.68
N MET A 40 6.57 -2.77 5.87
CA MET A 40 6.93 -4.13 6.25
C MET A 40 6.21 -4.57 7.51
N VAL A 41 5.99 -5.86 7.62
CA VAL A 41 5.62 -6.48 8.89
C VAL A 41 6.31 -7.83 8.95
N GLY A 42 6.98 -8.08 10.06
CA GLY A 42 7.68 -9.36 10.25
C GLY A 42 8.72 -9.66 9.19
N GLY A 43 9.35 -8.61 8.65
CA GLY A 43 10.37 -8.78 7.63
C GLY A 43 9.85 -8.96 6.21
N LYS A 44 8.53 -8.89 6.02
CA LYS A 44 7.94 -9.03 4.68
C LYS A 44 7.21 -7.75 4.29
N MET A 45 7.22 -7.44 3.00
CA MET A 45 6.61 -6.22 2.49
C MET A 45 5.12 -6.42 2.26
N PHE A 46 4.30 -5.45 2.72
CA PHE A 46 2.88 -5.47 2.41
C PHE A 46 2.44 -4.29 1.57
N ALA A 47 3.30 -3.28 1.38
CA ALA A 47 2.96 -2.15 0.52
C ALA A 47 4.24 -1.51 0.00
N LEU A 48 4.17 -1.00 -1.23
CA LEU A 48 5.32 -0.34 -1.85
C LEU A 48 4.84 0.98 -2.45
N LEU A 49 5.42 2.07 -1.98
CA LEU A 49 5.10 3.41 -2.47
C LEU A 49 6.22 3.88 -3.38
N GLY A 50 5.93 4.09 -4.65
CA GLY A 50 6.95 4.51 -5.60
C GLY A 50 6.32 5.11 -6.84
N GLY A 51 6.96 4.93 -8.00
CA GLY A 51 6.47 5.46 -9.25
C GLY A 51 6.34 4.38 -10.30
N ASP A 52 5.47 4.63 -11.27
CA ASP A 52 5.38 3.76 -12.42
C ASP A 52 6.49 4.14 -13.40
N ARG A 53 6.43 3.62 -14.62
CA ARG A 53 7.44 3.88 -15.64
C ARG A 53 7.63 5.36 -15.93
N ASP A 54 6.55 6.13 -15.81
CA ASP A 54 6.57 7.57 -16.07
C ASP A 54 6.67 8.36 -14.77
N GLU A 55 7.02 7.68 -13.67
CA GLU A 55 7.19 8.26 -12.35
C GLU A 55 5.89 8.81 -11.75
N LYS A 56 4.75 8.34 -12.24
CA LYS A 56 3.48 8.68 -11.60
C LYS A 56 3.39 7.92 -10.28
N PRO A 57 2.97 8.58 -9.20
CA PRO A 57 2.95 7.93 -7.89
C PRO A 57 1.95 6.80 -7.81
N ILE A 58 2.41 5.66 -7.34
CA ILE A 58 1.57 4.49 -7.16
C ILE A 58 1.88 3.85 -5.82
N MET A 59 0.88 3.15 -5.26
CA MET A 59 1.11 2.25 -4.15
C MET A 59 0.73 0.86 -4.61
N THR A 60 1.62 -0.09 -4.41
CA THR A 60 1.40 -1.47 -4.83
C THR A 60 1.12 -2.32 -3.60
N LEU A 61 0.04 -3.11 -3.67
CA LEU A 61 -0.50 -3.85 -2.54
C LEU A 61 -0.86 -5.26 -2.97
N LYS A 62 -0.71 -6.20 -2.05
CA LYS A 62 -1.03 -7.60 -2.33
C LYS A 62 -2.48 -7.86 -1.98
N LEU A 63 -3.22 -8.45 -2.91
CA LEU A 63 -4.64 -8.76 -2.69
C LEU A 63 -4.92 -10.18 -3.11
N ASP A 64 -5.94 -10.76 -2.51
CA ASP A 64 -6.49 -12.01 -3.01
C ASP A 64 -6.86 -11.80 -4.49
N PRO A 65 -6.57 -12.75 -5.38
CA PRO A 65 -6.80 -12.54 -6.81
C PRO A 65 -8.23 -12.14 -7.17
N ALA A 66 -9.24 -12.73 -6.52
CA ALA A 66 -10.63 -12.38 -6.81
C ALA A 66 -10.92 -10.93 -6.43
N PHE A 67 -10.42 -10.48 -5.29
CA PHE A 67 -10.61 -9.11 -4.85
C PHE A 67 -9.91 -8.14 -5.80
N GLY A 68 -8.69 -8.50 -6.21
CA GLY A 68 -7.94 -7.67 -7.15
C GLY A 68 -8.65 -7.50 -8.48
N VAL A 69 -9.16 -8.61 -9.03
CA VAL A 69 -9.91 -8.56 -10.29
C VAL A 69 -11.12 -7.66 -10.16
N MET A 70 -11.87 -7.82 -9.07
CA MET A 70 -13.07 -7.02 -8.85
C MET A 70 -12.73 -5.54 -8.81
N LEU A 71 -11.69 -5.16 -8.08
CA LEU A 71 -11.31 -3.76 -7.96
C LEU A 71 -10.80 -3.18 -9.28
N ARG A 72 -10.03 -3.96 -10.04
CA ARG A 72 -9.52 -3.49 -11.31
C ARG A 72 -10.62 -3.29 -12.33
N GLN A 73 -11.70 -4.08 -12.24
CA GLN A 73 -12.85 -3.89 -13.11
C GLN A 73 -13.66 -2.67 -12.74
N GLN A 74 -13.67 -2.34 -11.45
CA GLN A 74 -14.49 -1.25 -10.94
C GLN A 74 -13.78 0.10 -11.00
N TYR A 75 -12.46 0.12 -10.83
CA TYR A 75 -11.70 1.36 -10.76
C TYR A 75 -10.56 1.35 -11.77
N LYS A 76 -10.59 2.29 -12.71
CA LYS A 76 -9.55 2.37 -13.74
C LYS A 76 -8.18 2.71 -13.17
N ASP A 77 -8.15 3.31 -11.98
CA ASP A 77 -6.89 3.70 -11.34
C ASP A 77 -6.25 2.58 -10.54
N ILE A 78 -6.85 1.38 -10.57
CA ILE A 78 -6.25 0.19 -9.98
C ILE A 78 -5.88 -0.75 -11.12
N VAL A 79 -4.60 -1.10 -11.20
CA VAL A 79 -4.06 -1.88 -12.31
C VAL A 79 -3.21 -3.03 -11.78
N PRO A 80 -2.88 -4.03 -12.63
CA PRO A 80 -1.97 -5.08 -12.18
C PRO A 80 -0.64 -4.50 -11.74
N GLY A 81 -0.04 -5.10 -10.71
CA GLY A 81 1.15 -4.54 -10.11
C GLY A 81 2.33 -4.43 -11.03
N TYR A 82 3.05 -3.32 -10.93
CA TYR A 82 4.29 -3.12 -11.64
C TYR A 82 5.40 -3.91 -10.97
N TYR A 83 6.24 -4.57 -11.77
CA TYR A 83 7.45 -5.22 -11.28
C TYR A 83 7.23 -6.41 -10.35
N MET A 84 5.99 -6.90 -10.25
CA MET A 84 5.65 -7.94 -9.30
C MET A 84 4.67 -8.93 -9.92
N ASN A 85 4.42 -10.04 -9.22
CA ASN A 85 3.45 -11.03 -9.66
C ASN A 85 2.08 -10.36 -9.80
N LYS A 86 1.57 -10.32 -11.03
CA LYS A 86 0.37 -9.56 -11.36
C LYS A 86 -0.92 -10.23 -10.93
N ASP A 87 -0.88 -11.50 -10.55
CA ASP A 87 -2.07 -12.18 -10.04
C ASP A 87 -2.39 -11.75 -8.62
N HIS A 88 -1.38 -11.35 -7.87
CA HIS A 88 -1.54 -11.01 -6.46
C HIS A 88 -1.29 -9.55 -6.14
N TRP A 89 -0.45 -8.87 -6.91
CA TRP A 89 -0.08 -7.50 -6.62
C TRP A 89 -0.80 -6.54 -7.53
N ASN A 90 -1.29 -5.46 -6.95
CA ASN A 90 -2.09 -4.45 -7.64
C ASN A 90 -1.56 -3.07 -7.31
N SER A 91 -1.51 -2.21 -8.32
CA SER A 91 -1.01 -0.85 -8.13
C SER A 91 -2.17 0.14 -8.20
N LEU A 92 -2.18 1.05 -7.23
CA LEU A 92 -3.18 2.11 -7.12
C LEU A 92 -2.52 3.43 -7.50
N TYR A 93 -3.06 4.12 -8.49
CA TYR A 93 -2.57 5.45 -8.83
C TYR A 93 -3.02 6.45 -7.78
N LEU A 94 -2.05 7.17 -7.20
CA LEU A 94 -2.33 8.05 -6.07
C LEU A 94 -2.88 9.40 -6.49
N ASN A 95 -2.87 9.71 -7.78
CA ASN A 95 -3.50 10.92 -8.28
C ASN A 95 -4.87 10.64 -8.89
N GLY A 96 -5.43 9.47 -8.63
CA GLY A 96 -6.73 9.07 -9.16
C GLY A 96 -7.87 9.36 -8.19
N ASP A 97 -9.00 8.70 -8.41
CA ASP A 97 -10.23 8.99 -7.70
C ASP A 97 -10.82 7.83 -6.91
N VAL A 98 -10.03 6.82 -6.59
CA VAL A 98 -10.55 5.70 -5.80
C VAL A 98 -10.92 6.21 -4.41
N PRO A 99 -12.12 5.88 -3.92
CA PRO A 99 -12.55 6.38 -2.60
C PRO A 99 -11.63 5.95 -1.48
N ASP A 100 -11.52 6.81 -0.47
CA ASP A 100 -10.63 6.55 0.66
C ASP A 100 -10.93 5.22 1.36
N ASP A 101 -12.20 4.88 1.53
CA ASP A 101 -12.56 3.63 2.21
C ASP A 101 -12.11 2.40 1.42
N ILE A 102 -12.10 2.50 0.10
CA ILE A 102 -11.61 1.41 -0.73
C ILE A 102 -10.10 1.28 -0.59
N VAL A 103 -9.39 2.41 -0.61
CA VAL A 103 -7.95 2.39 -0.44
C VAL A 103 -7.57 1.81 0.91
N LYS A 104 -8.30 2.20 1.96
CA LYS A 104 -8.06 1.64 3.30
C LYS A 104 -8.30 0.14 3.32
N ALA A 105 -9.37 -0.31 2.66
CA ALA A 105 -9.65 -1.75 2.60
C ALA A 105 -8.52 -2.50 1.89
N MET A 106 -7.93 -1.91 0.86
CA MET A 106 -6.80 -2.52 0.17
C MET A 106 -5.59 -2.66 1.10
N VAL A 107 -5.31 -1.61 1.88
CA VAL A 107 -4.18 -1.65 2.82
C VAL A 107 -4.41 -2.73 3.87
N VAL A 108 -5.62 -2.77 4.45
CA VAL A 108 -5.95 -3.78 5.47
C VAL A 108 -5.81 -5.17 4.90
N ALA A 109 -6.36 -5.40 3.69
CA ALA A 109 -6.31 -6.72 3.07
C ALA A 109 -4.87 -7.16 2.82
N SER A 110 -4.04 -6.25 2.31
CA SER A 110 -2.65 -6.56 2.03
C SER A 110 -1.88 -6.88 3.31
N TYR A 111 -2.07 -6.03 4.32
CA TYR A 111 -1.40 -6.24 5.60
C TYR A 111 -1.79 -7.61 6.17
N GLN A 112 -3.08 -7.94 6.15
CA GLN A 112 -3.54 -9.21 6.72
C GLN A 112 -2.99 -10.41 5.97
N LEU A 113 -2.95 -10.35 4.63
CA LEU A 113 -2.37 -11.45 3.87
C LEU A 113 -0.91 -11.69 4.25
N ILE A 114 -0.15 -10.62 4.39
CA ILE A 114 1.26 -10.75 4.73
C ILE A 114 1.43 -11.20 6.18
N PHE A 115 0.67 -10.59 7.10
CA PHE A 115 0.77 -10.96 8.51
C PHE A 115 0.44 -12.44 8.71
N GLN A 116 -0.64 -12.91 8.05
CA GLN A 116 -1.06 -14.30 8.19
C GLN A 116 -0.09 -15.27 7.53
N SER A 117 0.76 -14.80 6.64
CA SER A 117 1.78 -15.64 6.01
C SER A 117 2.98 -15.87 6.93
N LEU A 118 3.09 -15.12 8.01
CA LEU A 118 4.19 -15.28 8.96
C LEU A 118 3.93 -16.51 9.84
N SER A 119 5.00 -17.04 10.44
CA SER A 119 4.83 -18.17 11.37
C SER A 119 3.95 -17.74 12.53
N LYS A 120 3.26 -18.70 13.13
CA LYS A 120 2.42 -18.40 14.29
C LYS A 120 3.24 -17.83 15.43
N LYS A 121 4.45 -18.32 15.61
CA LYS A 121 5.33 -17.81 16.63
C LYS A 121 5.64 -16.33 16.41
N LEU A 122 5.96 -15.96 15.18
CA LEU A 122 6.29 -14.58 14.85
C LEU A 122 5.08 -13.67 15.01
N GLN A 123 3.90 -14.15 14.56
CA GLN A 123 2.66 -13.39 14.74
C GLN A 123 2.44 -13.06 16.22
N LYS A 124 2.62 -14.06 17.07
CA LYS A 124 2.45 -13.86 18.51
C LYS A 124 3.43 -12.86 19.06
N GLU A 125 4.69 -12.98 18.65
CA GLU A 125 5.73 -12.06 19.11
C GLU A 125 5.43 -10.62 18.72
N ILE A 126 4.95 -10.43 17.50
CA ILE A 126 4.63 -9.09 17.03
C ILE A 126 3.49 -8.48 17.86
N VAL A 127 2.44 -9.25 18.10
CA VAL A 127 1.30 -8.77 18.88
C VAL A 127 1.74 -8.45 20.32
N GLU A 128 2.56 -9.30 20.90
CA GLU A 128 3.01 -9.10 22.29
C GLU A 128 3.91 -7.88 22.43
N ARG A 129 4.69 -7.58 21.42
CA ARG A 129 5.57 -6.40 21.47
C ARG A 129 4.80 -5.10 21.50
N GLU A 130 3.60 -5.09 20.91
CA GLU A 130 2.79 -3.88 20.84
C GLU A 130 2.00 -3.64 22.12
N GLN A 131 2.02 -4.57 23.03
CA GLN A 131 1.39 -4.40 24.32
C GLN A 131 2.40 -3.89 25.33
#